data_384b4e005f6b3c6ac63fd13839bfc855
#
_entry.id   384b4e005f6b3c6ac63fd13839bfc855
#
_cell.length_a   1.000
_cell.length_b   1.000
_cell.length_c   1.000
_cell.angle_alpha   90.00
_cell.angle_beta   90.00
_cell.angle_gamma   90.00
#
_symmetry.space_group_name_H-M   'P 1'
#
loop_
_entity.id
_entity.type
_entity.pdbx_description
1 polymer ?
#
loop_
_entity_poly.entity_id
_entity_poly.type
_entity_poly.pdbx_seq_one_letter_code
_entity_poly.pdbx_strand_id
1 'polypeptide(L)'
;MIRYLFSALLLLWPGLATGQTVFAAASLASALAALEPHCDDLQLSLASSSTLAKQIAAGAPADLYFSASVAWMDYLQARNLIEPDTRIDLLGNALVLVAPRDEPFPVRVDKGFDFAAAFAGRLAVGDPAHVPAGLYARQALVNLGWWPALKNRIAPAPDVRAALAYVERGECAAGLVYTTDRSERVAVLATVPDSLHPAIVYPLAAVRGRADDATRRLLALLRSDLAADLFRRHGFTVLGNDGLRP
;
A
#
# COMPACT_ATOMS: atom_id res chain seq x y z
N MET A 1 15.55 25.27 64.39
CA MET A 1 14.60 25.36 63.28
C MET A 1 15.39 25.40 61.96
N ILE A 2 15.47 24.27 61.27
CA ILE A 2 16.22 24.13 59.98
C ILE A 2 15.17 24.14 58.89
N ARG A 3 15.19 25.16 58.02
CA ARG A 3 14.30 25.30 56.85
C ARG A 3 14.95 24.58 55.66
N TYR A 4 14.38 23.49 55.21
CA TYR A 4 14.75 22.83 53.94
C TYR A 4 14.11 23.59 52.79
N LEU A 5 14.92 24.22 51.94
CA LEU A 5 14.56 24.76 50.66
C LEU A 5 14.53 23.60 49.65
N PHE A 6 13.35 23.16 49.26
CA PHE A 6 13.19 22.26 48.10
C PHE A 6 13.31 23.10 46.83
N SER A 7 14.48 23.05 46.17
CA SER A 7 14.64 23.53 44.80
C SER A 7 14.02 22.51 43.85
N ALA A 8 12.86 22.84 43.27
CA ALA A 8 12.28 22.09 42.18
C ALA A 8 13.12 22.29 40.91
N LEU A 9 13.88 21.26 40.55
CA LEU A 9 14.61 21.19 39.28
C LEU A 9 13.58 20.85 38.19
N LEU A 10 13.12 21.84 37.48
CA LEU A 10 12.34 21.66 36.23
C LEU A 10 13.28 21.05 35.19
N LEU A 11 13.23 19.73 35.05
CA LEU A 11 13.79 19.02 33.91
C LEU A 11 13.03 19.45 32.65
N LEU A 12 13.58 20.42 31.92
CA LEU A 12 13.22 20.66 30.53
C LEU A 12 13.58 19.38 29.77
N TRP A 13 12.56 18.51 29.55
CA TRP A 13 12.66 17.42 28.61
C TRP A 13 12.82 18.08 27.23
N PRO A 14 13.96 17.88 26.51
CA PRO A 14 14.03 18.34 25.14
C PRO A 14 12.90 17.61 24.42
N GLY A 15 11.98 18.38 23.83
CA GLY A 15 10.93 17.82 23.00
C GLY A 15 11.62 16.94 21.97
N LEU A 16 11.40 15.63 22.04
CA LEU A 16 11.73 14.72 20.97
C LEU A 16 11.04 15.31 19.74
N ALA A 17 11.83 15.77 18.78
CA ALA A 17 11.33 16.07 17.44
C ALA A 17 10.81 14.72 16.94
N THR A 18 9.52 14.50 17.11
CA THR A 18 8.85 13.29 16.61
C THR A 18 8.68 13.50 15.12
N GLY A 19 9.48 12.80 14.32
CA GLY A 19 9.32 12.77 12.87
C GLY A 19 7.88 12.38 12.50
N GLN A 20 7.43 12.79 11.32
CA GLN A 20 6.10 12.42 10.84
C GLN A 20 5.99 10.94 10.58
N THR A 21 5.02 10.28 11.19
CA THR A 21 4.74 8.86 11.03
C THR A 21 3.72 8.65 9.93
N VAL A 22 4.14 8.03 8.82
CA VAL A 22 3.27 7.66 7.70
C VAL A 22 2.93 6.18 7.76
N PHE A 23 1.65 5.87 7.93
CA PHE A 23 1.14 4.52 7.76
C PHE A 23 0.82 4.31 6.28
N ALA A 24 1.66 3.54 5.58
CA ALA A 24 1.61 3.40 4.13
C ALA A 24 1.44 1.94 3.69
N ALA A 25 0.66 1.73 2.64
CA ALA A 25 0.52 0.42 2.01
C ALA A 25 1.90 -0.15 1.65
N ALA A 26 2.13 -1.44 1.91
CA ALA A 26 3.42 -2.11 1.71
C ALA A 26 3.98 -1.95 0.29
N SER A 27 3.13 -1.85 -0.74
CA SER A 27 3.53 -1.57 -2.12
C SER A 27 4.18 -0.21 -2.35
N LEU A 28 4.01 0.75 -1.43
CA LEU A 28 4.65 2.07 -1.49
C LEU A 28 6.10 2.08 -0.98
N ALA A 29 6.56 0.99 -0.36
CA ALA A 29 7.84 0.94 0.35
C ALA A 29 9.02 1.51 -0.45
N SER A 30 9.24 1.02 -1.67
CA SER A 30 10.38 1.44 -2.49
C SER A 30 10.27 2.90 -2.95
N ALA A 31 9.06 3.38 -3.26
CA ALA A 31 8.85 4.75 -3.70
C ALA A 31 8.99 5.75 -2.54
N LEU A 32 8.49 5.40 -1.35
CA LEU A 32 8.64 6.24 -0.16
C LEU A 32 10.08 6.25 0.37
N ALA A 33 10.80 5.13 0.32
CA ALA A 33 12.23 5.09 0.63
C ALA A 33 13.06 6.02 -0.30
N ALA A 34 12.68 6.14 -1.58
CA ALA A 34 13.32 7.08 -2.49
C ALA A 34 13.00 8.55 -2.16
N LEU A 35 11.97 8.83 -1.38
CA LEU A 35 11.62 10.17 -0.90
C LEU A 35 12.31 10.54 0.41
N GLU A 36 12.79 9.57 1.21
CA GLU A 36 13.44 9.82 2.50
C GLU A 36 14.53 10.91 2.46
N PRO A 37 15.41 11.00 1.44
CA PRO A 37 16.42 12.05 1.38
C PRO A 37 15.85 13.48 1.25
N HIS A 38 14.55 13.61 0.97
CA HIS A 38 13.84 14.87 0.79
C HIS A 38 12.88 15.18 1.95
N CYS A 39 12.89 14.35 3.00
CA CYS A 39 12.03 14.46 4.17
C CYS A 39 12.88 14.48 5.43
N ASP A 40 12.68 15.47 6.29
CA ASP A 40 13.29 15.44 7.62
C ASP A 40 12.47 14.47 8.51
N ASP A 41 13.17 13.52 9.15
CA ASP A 41 12.62 12.62 10.17
C ASP A 41 11.34 11.84 9.74
N LEU A 42 11.27 11.34 8.49
CA LEU A 42 10.17 10.51 8.03
C LEU A 42 10.21 9.11 8.69
N GLN A 43 9.13 8.73 9.36
CA GLN A 43 8.95 7.40 9.91
C GLN A 43 7.89 6.63 9.11
N LEU A 44 8.25 5.45 8.59
CA LEU A 44 7.35 4.63 7.79
C LEU A 44 6.87 3.40 8.58
N SER A 45 5.56 3.23 8.68
CA SER A 45 4.93 1.98 9.10
C SER A 45 4.29 1.33 7.88
N LEU A 46 4.86 0.21 7.43
CA LEU A 46 4.50 -0.46 6.18
C LEU A 46 3.77 -1.77 6.46
N ALA A 47 2.53 -1.89 6.00
CA ALA A 47 1.73 -3.11 6.07
C ALA A 47 0.60 -3.06 5.04
N SER A 48 -0.33 -4.05 5.08
CA SER A 48 -1.56 -3.90 4.27
C SER A 48 -2.38 -2.71 4.74
N SER A 49 -3.05 -2.03 3.80
CA SER A 49 -3.91 -0.88 4.14
C SER A 49 -4.98 -1.26 5.16
N SER A 50 -5.50 -2.48 5.09
CA SER A 50 -6.49 -2.99 6.05
C SER A 50 -5.94 -3.10 7.48
N THR A 51 -4.71 -3.56 7.64
CA THR A 51 -4.03 -3.66 8.95
C THR A 51 -3.80 -2.26 9.52
N LEU A 52 -3.25 -1.36 8.71
CA LEU A 52 -2.95 0.01 9.13
C LEU A 52 -4.22 0.79 9.49
N ALA A 53 -5.29 0.66 8.70
CA ALA A 53 -6.57 1.29 9.01
C ALA A 53 -7.15 0.81 10.35
N LYS A 54 -7.05 -0.49 10.65
CA LYS A 54 -7.48 -1.04 11.95
C LYS A 54 -6.61 -0.55 13.10
N GLN A 55 -5.30 -0.40 12.89
CA GLN A 55 -4.38 0.16 13.88
C GLN A 55 -4.71 1.62 14.18
N ILE A 56 -4.96 2.46 13.15
CA ILE A 56 -5.41 3.85 13.32
C ILE A 56 -6.74 3.88 14.09
N ALA A 57 -7.69 3.02 13.73
CA ALA A 57 -8.97 2.92 14.43
C ALA A 57 -8.84 2.47 15.89
N ALA A 58 -7.76 1.77 16.24
CA ALA A 58 -7.40 1.39 17.60
C ALA A 58 -6.54 2.44 18.33
N GLY A 59 -6.27 3.61 17.71
CA GLY A 59 -5.55 4.72 18.33
C GLY A 59 -4.03 4.72 18.07
N ALA A 60 -3.54 3.96 17.08
CA ALA A 60 -2.12 4.01 16.73
C ALA A 60 -1.74 5.44 16.24
N PRO A 61 -0.54 5.96 16.64
CA PRO A 61 -0.14 7.34 16.40
C PRO A 61 0.42 7.55 14.98
N ALA A 62 -0.46 7.53 13.98
CA ALA A 62 -0.12 7.91 12.61
C ALA A 62 -0.43 9.38 12.37
N ASP A 63 0.41 10.08 11.59
CA ASP A 63 0.15 11.44 11.14
C ASP A 63 -0.50 11.44 9.76
N LEU A 64 -0.04 10.55 8.86
CA LEU A 64 -0.60 10.33 7.54
C LEU A 64 -0.99 8.87 7.33
N TYR A 65 -2.06 8.65 6.58
CA TYR A 65 -2.45 7.35 6.08
C TYR A 65 -2.45 7.34 4.55
N PHE A 66 -1.63 6.46 3.94
CA PHE A 66 -1.48 6.29 2.50
C PHE A 66 -1.92 4.87 2.12
N SER A 67 -3.15 4.75 1.70
CA SER A 67 -3.82 3.48 1.43
C SER A 67 -3.67 3.03 -0.02
N ALA A 68 -3.69 1.72 -0.28
CA ALA A 68 -3.87 1.12 -1.60
C ALA A 68 -5.35 0.76 -1.87
N SER A 69 -6.29 1.43 -1.19
CA SER A 69 -7.72 1.12 -1.30
C SER A 69 -8.56 2.30 -0.85
N VAL A 70 -9.46 2.73 -1.71
CA VAL A 70 -10.49 3.74 -1.39
C VAL A 70 -11.37 3.24 -0.23
N ALA A 71 -11.79 1.98 -0.26
CA ALA A 71 -12.67 1.43 0.78
C ALA A 71 -12.04 1.47 2.19
N TRP A 72 -10.72 1.27 2.33
CA TRP A 72 -10.06 1.39 3.62
C TRP A 72 -9.85 2.85 4.06
N MET A 73 -9.72 3.78 3.13
CA MET A 73 -9.78 5.22 3.43
C MET A 73 -11.20 5.62 3.87
N ASP A 74 -12.23 5.16 3.17
CA ASP A 74 -13.64 5.38 3.53
C ASP A 74 -13.98 4.81 4.91
N TYR A 75 -13.42 3.64 5.26
CA TYR A 75 -13.55 3.04 6.58
C TYR A 75 -13.10 3.98 7.70
N LEU A 76 -11.97 4.68 7.53
CA LEU A 76 -11.49 5.68 8.50
C LEU A 76 -12.29 6.97 8.45
N GLN A 77 -12.65 7.44 7.26
CA GLN A 77 -13.45 8.66 7.09
C GLN A 77 -14.83 8.52 7.74
N ALA A 78 -15.51 7.40 7.56
CA ALA A 78 -16.81 7.13 8.18
C ALA A 78 -16.76 7.11 9.73
N ARG A 79 -15.55 6.95 10.29
CA ARG A 79 -15.28 6.99 11.74
C ARG A 79 -14.74 8.32 12.22
N ASN A 80 -14.68 9.33 11.35
CA ASN A 80 -14.08 10.65 11.63
C ASN A 80 -12.61 10.55 12.08
N LEU A 81 -11.84 9.61 11.54
CA LEU A 81 -10.43 9.36 11.91
C LEU A 81 -9.43 9.97 10.94
N ILE A 82 -9.89 10.63 9.89
CA ILE A 82 -9.05 11.40 8.97
C ILE A 82 -9.55 12.84 8.85
N GLU A 83 -8.70 13.76 8.36
CA GLU A 83 -9.06 15.11 7.99
C GLU A 83 -9.56 15.13 6.54
N PRO A 84 -10.87 15.30 6.28
CA PRO A 84 -11.45 15.16 4.93
C PRO A 84 -10.90 16.16 3.91
N ASP A 85 -10.52 17.35 4.36
CA ASP A 85 -9.94 18.42 3.53
C ASP A 85 -8.52 18.11 3.03
N THR A 86 -7.87 17.10 3.64
CA THR A 86 -6.53 16.65 3.23
C THR A 86 -6.56 15.43 2.33
N ARG A 87 -7.75 14.78 2.20
CA ARG A 87 -7.88 13.55 1.41
C ARG A 87 -7.73 13.83 -0.08
N ILE A 88 -6.86 13.05 -0.72
CA ILE A 88 -6.63 13.09 -2.16
C ILE A 88 -6.39 11.67 -2.70
N ASP A 89 -6.94 11.37 -3.87
CA ASP A 89 -6.63 10.18 -4.65
C ASP A 89 -5.37 10.47 -5.48
N LEU A 90 -4.21 10.00 -4.98
CA LEU A 90 -2.92 10.47 -5.49
C LEU A 90 -2.33 9.56 -6.56
N LEU A 91 -2.43 8.24 -6.40
CA LEU A 91 -1.78 7.28 -7.30
C LEU A 91 -2.75 6.22 -7.78
N GLY A 92 -2.44 5.68 -8.96
CA GLY A 92 -3.05 4.48 -9.53
C GLY A 92 -2.03 3.35 -9.68
N ASN A 93 -2.51 2.12 -9.88
CA ASN A 93 -1.70 0.93 -10.09
C ASN A 93 -2.43 -0.08 -10.96
N ALA A 94 -1.76 -1.16 -11.37
CA ALA A 94 -2.34 -2.28 -12.09
C ALA A 94 -1.96 -3.62 -11.44
N LEU A 95 -2.78 -4.65 -11.64
CA LEU A 95 -2.46 -6.03 -11.24
C LEU A 95 -1.69 -6.75 -12.34
N VAL A 96 -0.71 -7.56 -11.91
CA VAL A 96 0.03 -8.48 -12.79
C VAL A 96 0.03 -9.88 -12.21
N LEU A 97 -0.02 -10.88 -13.11
CA LEU A 97 0.32 -12.27 -12.82
C LEU A 97 1.82 -12.43 -12.93
N VAL A 98 2.43 -13.04 -11.92
CA VAL A 98 3.87 -13.33 -11.87
C VAL A 98 4.12 -14.78 -11.56
N ALA A 99 5.28 -15.30 -12.00
CA ALA A 99 5.83 -16.61 -11.63
C ALA A 99 7.29 -16.44 -11.22
N PRO A 100 7.93 -17.45 -10.59
CA PRO A 100 9.38 -17.47 -10.42
C PRO A 100 10.09 -17.23 -11.76
N ARG A 101 11.20 -16.47 -11.72
CA ARG A 101 11.91 -16.03 -12.94
C ARG A 101 12.26 -17.18 -13.89
N ASP A 102 12.65 -18.30 -13.31
CA ASP A 102 13.16 -19.46 -14.05
C ASP A 102 12.07 -20.48 -14.43
N GLU A 103 10.83 -20.24 -13.98
CA GLU A 103 9.69 -21.15 -14.20
C GLU A 103 8.46 -20.42 -14.79
N PRO A 104 8.61 -19.57 -15.82
CA PRO A 104 7.47 -18.90 -16.43
C PRO A 104 6.65 -19.90 -17.26
N PHE A 105 5.35 -19.67 -17.31
CA PHE A 105 4.42 -20.46 -18.14
C PHE A 105 3.45 -19.54 -18.90
N PRO A 106 2.91 -19.99 -20.06
CA PRO A 106 2.02 -19.15 -20.86
C PRO A 106 0.68 -18.94 -20.17
N VAL A 107 0.20 -17.69 -20.20
CA VAL A 107 -1.11 -17.30 -19.68
C VAL A 107 -1.83 -16.40 -20.68
N ARG A 108 -3.13 -16.65 -20.91
CA ARG A 108 -4.04 -15.72 -21.57
C ARG A 108 -5.08 -15.29 -20.53
N VAL A 109 -5.24 -13.97 -20.36
CA VAL A 109 -6.20 -13.43 -19.40
C VAL A 109 -7.58 -13.32 -20.08
N ASP A 110 -8.20 -14.46 -20.27
CA ASP A 110 -9.56 -14.60 -20.81
C ASP A 110 -10.34 -15.74 -20.14
N LYS A 111 -11.68 -15.70 -20.26
CA LYS A 111 -12.57 -16.69 -19.63
C LYS A 111 -12.42 -18.12 -20.18
N GLY A 112 -11.88 -18.25 -21.39
CA GLY A 112 -11.68 -19.55 -22.05
C GLY A 112 -10.38 -20.24 -21.64
N PHE A 113 -9.49 -19.56 -20.92
CA PHE A 113 -8.21 -20.11 -20.51
C PHE A 113 -8.34 -20.87 -19.18
N ASP A 114 -7.94 -22.14 -19.15
CA ASP A 114 -7.87 -22.93 -17.91
C ASP A 114 -6.58 -22.60 -17.12
N PHE A 115 -6.64 -21.50 -16.39
CA PHE A 115 -5.51 -21.05 -15.58
C PHE A 115 -5.16 -22.04 -14.47
N ALA A 116 -6.14 -22.80 -13.94
CA ALA A 116 -5.88 -23.78 -12.89
C ALA A 116 -5.07 -24.99 -13.39
N ALA A 117 -5.18 -25.34 -14.67
CA ALA A 117 -4.40 -26.37 -15.31
C ALA A 117 -3.00 -25.89 -15.76
N ALA A 118 -2.78 -24.58 -15.89
CA ALA A 118 -1.54 -24.00 -16.41
C ALA A 118 -0.35 -24.16 -15.45
N PHE A 119 -0.58 -24.39 -14.15
CA PHE A 119 0.48 -24.57 -13.16
C PHE A 119 0.09 -25.57 -12.07
N ALA A 120 1.08 -26.17 -11.43
CA ALA A 120 0.90 -26.96 -10.23
C ALA A 120 1.16 -26.10 -8.97
N GLY A 121 0.60 -26.50 -7.80
CA GLY A 121 0.85 -25.82 -6.53
C GLY A 121 -0.11 -24.66 -6.26
N ARG A 122 0.37 -23.60 -5.59
CA ARG A 122 -0.46 -22.52 -5.03
C ARG A 122 -0.28 -21.20 -5.77
N LEU A 123 -1.31 -20.35 -5.68
CA LEU A 123 -1.33 -18.96 -6.16
C LEU A 123 -1.21 -18.01 -4.96
N ALA A 124 -0.11 -17.26 -4.89
CA ALA A 124 0.10 -16.24 -3.87
C ALA A 124 -0.76 -14.99 -4.17
N VAL A 125 -1.50 -14.55 -3.19
CA VAL A 125 -2.25 -13.28 -3.25
C VAL A 125 -2.25 -12.63 -1.86
N GLY A 126 -2.38 -11.32 -1.76
CA GLY A 126 -2.78 -10.71 -0.48
C GLY A 126 -4.06 -11.38 0.02
N ASP A 127 -4.28 -11.48 1.33
CA ASP A 127 -5.47 -12.16 1.86
C ASP A 127 -6.75 -11.61 1.18
N PRO A 128 -7.49 -12.44 0.42
CA PRO A 128 -8.64 -11.99 -0.36
C PRO A 128 -9.85 -11.60 0.50
N ALA A 129 -9.76 -11.75 1.82
CA ALA A 129 -10.81 -11.30 2.74
C ALA A 129 -10.70 -9.80 3.09
N HIS A 130 -9.48 -9.22 3.08
CA HIS A 130 -9.31 -7.85 3.55
C HIS A 130 -8.12 -7.08 2.97
N VAL A 131 -7.06 -7.74 2.48
CA VAL A 131 -5.89 -7.06 1.91
C VAL A 131 -6.25 -6.48 0.54
N PRO A 132 -5.97 -5.20 0.24
CA PRO A 132 -6.38 -4.56 -1.02
C PRO A 132 -6.00 -5.36 -2.27
N ALA A 133 -4.73 -5.73 -2.44
CA ALA A 133 -4.29 -6.53 -3.58
C ALA A 133 -5.05 -7.86 -3.71
N GLY A 134 -5.37 -8.50 -2.58
CA GLY A 134 -6.15 -9.73 -2.54
C GLY A 134 -7.62 -9.53 -2.89
N LEU A 135 -8.22 -8.42 -2.48
CA LEU A 135 -9.60 -8.05 -2.87
C LEU A 135 -9.70 -7.84 -4.38
N TYR A 136 -8.78 -7.09 -4.98
CA TYR A 136 -8.72 -6.88 -6.42
C TYR A 136 -8.43 -8.19 -7.17
N ALA A 137 -7.46 -8.98 -6.69
CA ALA A 137 -7.14 -10.28 -7.27
C ALA A 137 -8.35 -11.22 -7.25
N ARG A 138 -9.06 -11.34 -6.12
CA ARG A 138 -10.28 -12.14 -6.02
C ARG A 138 -11.35 -11.68 -7.01
N GLN A 139 -11.58 -10.37 -7.14
CA GLN A 139 -12.57 -9.84 -8.08
C GLN A 139 -12.20 -10.20 -9.52
N ALA A 140 -10.93 -10.04 -9.91
CA ALA A 140 -10.46 -10.42 -11.24
C ALA A 140 -10.64 -11.92 -11.49
N LEU A 141 -10.25 -12.77 -10.55
CA LEU A 141 -10.41 -14.23 -10.65
C LEU A 141 -11.87 -14.66 -10.74
N VAL A 142 -12.78 -13.97 -10.03
CA VAL A 142 -14.23 -14.21 -10.13
C VAL A 142 -14.75 -13.82 -11.51
N ASN A 143 -14.37 -12.64 -12.01
CA ASN A 143 -14.82 -12.14 -13.31
C ASN A 143 -14.27 -12.96 -14.49
N LEU A 144 -13.10 -13.59 -14.33
CA LEU A 144 -12.53 -14.55 -15.27
C LEU A 144 -13.16 -15.96 -15.17
N GLY A 145 -13.92 -16.24 -14.11
CA GLY A 145 -14.43 -17.60 -13.85
C GLY A 145 -13.38 -18.56 -13.26
N TRP A 146 -12.21 -18.07 -12.90
CA TRP A 146 -11.08 -18.89 -12.39
C TRP A 146 -11.17 -19.18 -10.88
N TRP A 147 -11.91 -18.35 -10.15
CA TRP A 147 -12.00 -18.46 -8.67
C TRP A 147 -12.46 -19.82 -8.15
N PRO A 148 -13.51 -20.48 -8.70
CA PRO A 148 -13.96 -21.77 -8.16
C PRO A 148 -12.88 -22.85 -8.16
N ALA A 149 -12.06 -22.91 -9.20
CA ALA A 149 -10.97 -23.87 -9.34
C ALA A 149 -9.74 -23.54 -8.48
N LEU A 150 -9.52 -22.24 -8.18
CA LEU A 150 -8.31 -21.76 -7.49
C LEU A 150 -8.49 -21.47 -6.01
N LYS A 151 -9.70 -21.28 -5.50
CA LYS A 151 -9.96 -20.84 -4.12
C LYS A 151 -9.27 -21.72 -3.05
N ASN A 152 -9.16 -23.02 -3.27
CA ASN A 152 -8.49 -23.97 -2.37
C ASN A 152 -6.96 -24.04 -2.61
N ARG A 153 -6.46 -23.38 -3.63
CA ARG A 153 -5.04 -23.26 -3.97
C ARG A 153 -4.46 -21.89 -3.66
N ILE A 154 -5.26 -20.99 -3.08
CA ILE A 154 -4.79 -19.66 -2.66
C ILE A 154 -3.80 -19.81 -1.50
N ALA A 155 -2.67 -19.10 -1.59
CA ALA A 155 -1.76 -18.82 -0.50
C ALA A 155 -2.00 -17.36 -0.05
N PRO A 156 -2.84 -17.12 0.98
CA PRO A 156 -3.12 -15.78 1.43
C PRO A 156 -1.90 -15.19 2.16
N ALA A 157 -1.53 -13.97 1.83
CA ALA A 157 -0.43 -13.24 2.44
C ALA A 157 -0.94 -12.03 3.23
N PRO A 158 -0.23 -11.60 4.29
CA PRO A 158 -0.63 -10.44 5.11
C PRO A 158 -0.62 -9.12 4.34
N ASP A 159 0.16 -9.03 3.27
CA ASP A 159 0.22 -7.92 2.32
C ASP A 159 0.75 -8.38 0.96
N VAL A 160 0.82 -7.46 -0.01
CA VAL A 160 1.23 -7.78 -1.38
C VAL A 160 2.73 -8.10 -1.49
N ARG A 161 3.58 -7.50 -0.66
CA ARG A 161 5.03 -7.78 -0.66
C ARG A 161 5.33 -9.18 -0.12
N ALA A 162 4.58 -9.62 0.89
CA ALA A 162 4.64 -11.00 1.36
C ALA A 162 4.15 -11.99 0.29
N ALA A 163 3.09 -11.63 -0.47
CA ALA A 163 2.64 -12.46 -1.60
C ALA A 163 3.72 -12.58 -2.69
N LEU A 164 4.38 -11.47 -3.05
CA LEU A 164 5.52 -11.50 -3.97
C LEU A 164 6.64 -12.41 -3.45
N ALA A 165 7.01 -12.27 -2.18
CA ALA A 165 8.08 -13.06 -1.56
C ALA A 165 7.82 -14.57 -1.60
N TYR A 166 6.56 -15.03 -1.53
CA TYR A 166 6.22 -16.46 -1.70
C TYR A 166 6.55 -16.94 -3.12
N VAL A 167 6.35 -16.11 -4.14
CA VAL A 167 6.71 -16.45 -5.53
C VAL A 167 8.23 -16.40 -5.72
N GLU A 168 8.91 -15.36 -5.21
CA GLU A 168 10.36 -15.20 -5.31
C GLU A 168 11.15 -16.35 -4.71
N ARG A 169 10.58 -16.99 -3.67
CA ARG A 169 11.20 -18.15 -3.00
C ARG A 169 10.75 -19.50 -3.55
N GLY A 170 9.90 -19.50 -4.61
CA GLY A 170 9.36 -20.74 -5.19
C GLY A 170 8.35 -21.47 -4.27
N GLU A 171 7.86 -20.83 -3.19
CA GLU A 171 6.83 -21.39 -2.31
C GLU A 171 5.45 -21.40 -2.99
N CYS A 172 5.25 -20.53 -3.99
CA CYS A 172 4.08 -20.46 -4.84
C CYS A 172 4.50 -20.41 -6.31
N ALA A 173 3.82 -21.20 -7.14
CA ALA A 173 4.10 -21.27 -8.57
C ALA A 173 3.69 -20.01 -9.34
N ALA A 174 2.77 -19.22 -8.79
CA ALA A 174 2.32 -17.95 -9.35
C ALA A 174 1.86 -17.00 -8.25
N GLY A 175 1.71 -15.72 -8.60
CA GLY A 175 1.14 -14.70 -7.73
C GLY A 175 0.39 -13.62 -8.49
N LEU A 176 -0.57 -12.98 -7.82
CA LEU A 176 -1.20 -11.74 -8.26
C LEU A 176 -0.72 -10.61 -7.36
N VAL A 177 0.04 -9.70 -7.93
CA VAL A 177 0.67 -8.56 -7.25
C VAL A 177 0.47 -7.29 -8.05
N TYR A 178 0.89 -6.14 -7.55
CA TYR A 178 0.85 -4.91 -8.34
C TYR A 178 2.04 -4.81 -9.29
N THR A 179 1.87 -4.04 -10.36
CA THR A 179 2.96 -3.72 -11.29
C THR A 179 4.17 -3.12 -10.59
N THR A 180 3.96 -2.37 -9.50
CA THR A 180 5.00 -1.74 -8.69
C THR A 180 5.76 -2.71 -7.78
N ASP A 181 5.25 -3.93 -7.58
CA ASP A 181 5.86 -4.94 -6.71
C ASP A 181 6.75 -5.93 -7.46
N ARG A 182 6.94 -5.75 -8.79
CA ARG A 182 7.84 -6.60 -9.60
C ARG A 182 9.28 -6.53 -9.09
N SER A 183 9.96 -7.65 -9.19
CA SER A 183 11.40 -7.75 -8.93
C SER A 183 12.09 -8.55 -10.04
N GLU A 184 13.40 -8.56 -10.03
CA GLU A 184 14.20 -9.36 -10.97
C GLU A 184 14.06 -10.88 -10.75
N ARG A 185 13.51 -11.30 -9.60
CA ARG A 185 13.31 -12.71 -9.25
C ARG A 185 12.05 -13.32 -9.81
N VAL A 186 11.17 -12.50 -10.40
CA VAL A 186 9.91 -12.96 -10.99
C VAL A 186 9.81 -12.58 -12.45
N ALA A 187 9.10 -13.42 -13.21
CA ALA A 187 8.67 -13.12 -14.56
C ALA A 187 7.21 -12.62 -14.52
N VAL A 188 6.91 -11.54 -15.24
CA VAL A 188 5.52 -11.12 -15.46
C VAL A 188 4.94 -11.99 -16.56
N LEU A 189 3.89 -12.74 -16.23
CA LEU A 189 3.20 -13.63 -17.17
C LEU A 189 2.15 -12.85 -17.98
N ALA A 190 1.41 -11.98 -17.32
CA ALA A 190 0.39 -11.15 -17.95
C ALA A 190 -0.02 -9.96 -17.06
N THR A 191 -0.48 -8.88 -17.69
CA THR A 191 -1.20 -7.81 -17.00
C THR A 191 -2.68 -8.15 -16.95
N VAL A 192 -3.30 -7.96 -15.79
CA VAL A 192 -4.75 -8.14 -15.60
C VAL A 192 -5.47 -6.90 -16.13
N PRO A 193 -6.42 -7.03 -17.07
CA PRO A 193 -7.19 -5.88 -17.55
C PRO A 193 -7.98 -5.16 -16.45
N ASP A 194 -7.99 -3.83 -16.48
CA ASP A 194 -8.70 -2.99 -15.49
C ASP A 194 -10.22 -3.24 -15.48
N SER A 195 -10.79 -3.77 -16.56
CA SER A 195 -12.21 -4.14 -16.63
C SER A 195 -12.59 -5.33 -15.73
N LEU A 196 -11.60 -6.03 -15.18
CA LEU A 196 -11.80 -7.23 -14.35
C LEU A 196 -11.84 -6.95 -12.84
N HIS A 197 -11.52 -5.74 -12.42
CA HIS A 197 -11.56 -5.31 -11.02
C HIS A 197 -11.83 -3.80 -10.93
N PRO A 198 -12.24 -3.27 -9.77
CA PRO A 198 -12.33 -1.83 -9.57
C PRO A 198 -10.98 -1.16 -9.77
N ALA A 199 -10.97 0.13 -10.17
CA ALA A 199 -9.75 0.91 -10.29
C ALA A 199 -8.91 0.84 -9.00
N ILE A 200 -7.63 0.59 -9.16
CA ILE A 200 -6.67 0.55 -8.04
C ILE A 200 -6.20 1.97 -7.78
N VAL A 201 -6.72 2.56 -6.71
CA VAL A 201 -6.44 3.95 -6.33
C VAL A 201 -5.79 3.97 -4.96
N TYR A 202 -4.82 4.87 -4.81
CA TYR A 202 -4.09 5.11 -3.57
C TYR A 202 -4.48 6.48 -3.01
N PRO A 203 -5.49 6.53 -2.13
CA PRO A 203 -5.80 7.74 -1.40
C PRO A 203 -4.81 8.00 -0.27
N LEU A 204 -4.52 9.29 -0.06
CA LEU A 204 -3.68 9.83 1.00
C LEU A 204 -4.51 10.81 1.82
N ALA A 205 -4.38 10.81 3.14
CA ALA A 205 -5.00 11.79 4.03
C ALA A 205 -4.22 11.92 5.35
N ALA A 206 -4.34 13.08 6.01
CA ALA A 206 -3.92 13.24 7.40
C ALA A 206 -4.90 12.54 8.35
N VAL A 207 -4.36 11.94 9.40
CA VAL A 207 -5.18 11.39 10.49
C VAL A 207 -5.79 12.56 11.28
N ARG A 208 -6.99 12.36 11.82
CA ARG A 208 -7.74 13.37 12.56
C ARG A 208 -6.92 13.97 13.70
N GLY A 209 -6.84 15.33 13.74
CA GLY A 209 -6.07 16.08 14.74
C GLY A 209 -4.55 16.09 14.51
N ARG A 210 -4.08 15.54 13.37
CA ARG A 210 -2.65 15.45 13.01
C ARG A 210 -2.25 16.36 11.85
N ALA A 211 -3.14 17.19 11.32
CA ALA A 211 -2.86 18.10 10.21
C ALA A 211 -2.15 19.39 10.66
N ASP A 212 -1.08 19.25 11.45
CA ASP A 212 -0.19 20.37 11.82
C ASP A 212 0.66 20.84 10.62
N ASP A 213 1.47 21.88 10.83
CA ASP A 213 2.30 22.45 9.77
C ASP A 213 3.32 21.46 9.20
N ALA A 214 3.87 20.56 10.02
CA ALA A 214 4.84 19.55 9.58
C ALA A 214 4.16 18.50 8.69
N THR A 215 3.01 17.99 9.10
CA THR A 215 2.19 17.06 8.32
C THR A 215 1.70 17.70 7.02
N ARG A 216 1.31 18.97 7.04
CA ARG A 216 0.91 19.71 5.82
C ARG A 216 2.08 19.91 4.85
N ARG A 217 3.30 20.19 5.35
CA ARG A 217 4.52 20.22 4.49
C ARG A 217 4.79 18.86 3.86
N LEU A 218 4.67 17.77 4.61
CA LEU A 218 4.85 16.43 4.07
C LEU A 218 3.78 16.09 3.02
N LEU A 219 2.51 16.44 3.25
CA LEU A 219 1.45 16.32 2.24
C LEU A 219 1.77 17.11 0.97
N ALA A 220 2.28 18.33 1.10
CA ALA A 220 2.68 19.16 -0.04
C ALA A 220 3.85 18.50 -0.81
N LEU A 221 4.84 17.96 -0.11
CA LEU A 221 5.95 17.22 -0.73
C LEU A 221 5.45 15.98 -1.48
N LEU A 222 4.58 15.16 -0.87
CA LEU A 222 4.03 13.96 -1.50
C LEU A 222 3.20 14.26 -2.76
N ARG A 223 2.70 15.50 -2.89
CA ARG A 223 1.95 16.01 -4.04
C ARG A 223 2.81 16.81 -5.03
N SER A 224 4.09 17.00 -4.76
CA SER A 224 5.00 17.77 -5.62
C SER A 224 5.37 17.05 -6.90
N ASP A 225 5.89 17.78 -7.89
CA ASP A 225 6.42 17.20 -9.13
C ASP A 225 7.59 16.26 -8.87
N LEU A 226 8.43 16.54 -7.87
CA LEU A 226 9.51 15.65 -7.43
C LEU A 226 8.96 14.28 -7.02
N ALA A 227 7.96 14.26 -6.14
CA ALA A 227 7.33 13.03 -5.69
C ALA A 227 6.60 12.31 -6.83
N ALA A 228 5.90 13.06 -7.69
CA ALA A 228 5.23 12.52 -8.87
C ALA A 228 6.21 11.79 -9.79
N ASP A 229 7.40 12.37 -10.04
CA ASP A 229 8.43 11.73 -10.86
C ASP A 229 9.01 10.48 -10.18
N LEU A 230 9.21 10.50 -8.87
CA LEU A 230 9.64 9.31 -8.13
C LEU A 230 8.56 8.21 -8.17
N PHE A 231 7.29 8.53 -7.98
CA PHE A 231 6.21 7.55 -8.10
C PHE A 231 6.14 6.94 -9.50
N ARG A 232 6.24 7.73 -10.56
CA ARG A 232 6.27 7.22 -11.95
C ARG A 232 7.45 6.28 -12.20
N ARG A 233 8.66 6.61 -11.73
CA ARG A 233 9.85 5.73 -11.85
C ARG A 233 9.66 4.40 -11.13
N HIS A 234 8.86 4.36 -10.06
CA HIS A 234 8.50 3.13 -9.36
C HIS A 234 7.26 2.43 -9.93
N GLY A 235 6.75 2.89 -11.09
CA GLY A 235 5.70 2.22 -11.85
C GLY A 235 4.27 2.59 -11.43
N PHE A 236 4.08 3.60 -10.59
CA PHE A 236 2.76 4.13 -10.29
C PHE A 236 2.25 5.05 -11.40
N THR A 237 0.93 5.07 -11.60
CA THR A 237 0.25 6.15 -12.31
C THR A 237 -0.02 7.28 -11.32
N VAL A 238 0.36 8.51 -11.65
CA VAL A 238 0.02 9.68 -10.81
C VAL A 238 -1.35 10.18 -11.23
N LEU A 239 -2.29 10.26 -10.29
CA LEU A 239 -3.64 10.76 -10.47
C LEU A 239 -3.68 12.21 -9.95
N GLY A 240 -4.23 13.14 -10.73
CA GLY A 240 -4.58 14.45 -10.18
C GLY A 240 -3.43 15.38 -9.77
N ASN A 241 -2.58 15.76 -10.75
CA ASN A 241 -1.85 17.04 -10.69
C ASN A 241 -2.58 18.13 -11.49
N ASP A 242 -3.76 17.85 -12.05
CA ASP A 242 -4.48 18.77 -12.92
C ASP A 242 -5.21 19.90 -12.16
N GLY A 243 -5.13 19.94 -10.82
CA GLY A 243 -5.78 20.94 -9.96
C GLY A 243 -4.90 22.05 -9.40
N LEU A 244 -3.58 22.04 -9.66
CA LEU A 244 -2.63 23.02 -9.11
C LEU A 244 -1.67 23.56 -10.19
N ARG A 245 -2.20 23.98 -11.35
CA ARG A 245 -1.51 24.99 -12.16
C ARG A 245 -2.06 26.36 -11.72
N PRO A 246 -1.17 27.29 -11.34
CA PRO A 246 -1.56 28.63 -10.95
C PRO A 246 -2.24 29.37 -12.10
#